data_643cf49cbdf5a69d7397d7afb895daef
#
_entry.id   643cf49cbdf5a69d7397d7afb895daef
#
_cell.length_a   1.000
_cell.length_b   1.000
_cell.length_c   1.000
_cell.angle_alpha   90.00
_cell.angle_beta   90.00
_cell.angle_gamma   90.00
#
_symmetry.space_group_name_H-M   'P 1'
#
loop_
_entity.id
_entity.type
_entity.pdbx_description
1 polymer ?
#
loop_
_entity_poly.entity_id
_entity_poly.type
_entity_poly.pdbx_seq_one_letter_code
_entity_poly.pdbx_strand_id
1 'polypeptide(L)'
;MARMFSTVLLLLGLSPVAAFAQNTIPATGGDITITPIQHATVQIEHAGKVIQVDPAQGDLSKAKPGDLVLVTDIHGDHLSPEGIAKVRKSGAPVVMPAAVQTQVAGKVAAPIEVMANGESKTVAGVPIEAVPMYNLTRGPAAGQLFHTKGRGNGYVITLGGKRLYFAGDTECVPEIKALKNIDVAFMPMNLPYTMPPSEAAECVKAFKPKIAIPYHFQGQKTEEFEAALKGSGIEVRVLNWYPK
;
A
#
# COMPACT_ATOMS: atom_id res chain seq x y z
N MET A 1 -62.06 -0.22 -22.26
CA MET A 1 -60.82 -0.98 -22.53
C MET A 1 -59.65 -0.20 -21.94
N ALA A 2 -59.17 -0.51 -20.76
CA ALA A 2 -58.02 0.15 -20.11
C ALA A 2 -56.77 -0.71 -20.36
N ARG A 3 -55.74 -0.14 -20.99
CA ARG A 3 -54.43 -0.78 -21.17
C ARG A 3 -53.57 -0.49 -19.96
N MET A 4 -53.24 -1.50 -19.18
CA MET A 4 -52.21 -1.47 -18.15
C MET A 4 -50.82 -1.52 -18.81
N PHE A 5 -50.04 -0.47 -18.60
CA PHE A 5 -48.59 -0.50 -18.89
C PHE A 5 -47.84 -1.03 -17.67
N SER A 6 -47.28 -2.23 -17.78
CA SER A 6 -46.35 -2.76 -16.79
C SER A 6 -44.96 -2.16 -17.00
N THR A 7 -44.50 -1.37 -16.05
CA THR A 7 -43.11 -0.86 -15.99
C THR A 7 -42.22 -1.94 -15.40
N VAL A 8 -41.37 -2.54 -16.21
CA VAL A 8 -40.34 -3.47 -15.75
C VAL A 8 -39.16 -2.65 -15.22
N LEU A 9 -38.96 -2.69 -13.92
CA LEU A 9 -37.81 -2.09 -13.24
C LEU A 9 -36.61 -3.04 -13.41
N LEU A 10 -35.68 -2.68 -14.29
CA LEU A 10 -34.42 -3.43 -14.49
C LEU A 10 -33.46 -3.09 -13.35
N LEU A 11 -33.40 -3.92 -12.32
CA LEU A 11 -32.36 -3.88 -11.29
C LEU A 11 -31.03 -4.34 -11.90
N LEU A 12 -30.17 -3.40 -12.27
CA LEU A 12 -28.77 -3.67 -12.60
C LEU A 12 -28.04 -4.11 -11.30
N GLY A 13 -28.05 -5.40 -11.04
CA GLY A 13 -27.23 -6.02 -10.02
C GLY A 13 -25.76 -5.87 -10.43
N LEU A 14 -24.99 -5.09 -9.66
CA LEU A 14 -23.53 -5.07 -9.77
C LEU A 14 -23.01 -6.48 -9.52
N SER A 15 -22.52 -7.13 -10.60
CA SER A 15 -22.01 -8.49 -10.55
C SER A 15 -20.77 -8.56 -9.66
N PRO A 16 -20.62 -9.59 -8.80
CA PRO A 16 -19.43 -9.77 -7.96
C PRO A 16 -18.12 -9.91 -8.78
N VAL A 17 -18.22 -10.20 -10.08
CA VAL A 17 -17.09 -10.24 -11.02
C VAL A 17 -16.37 -8.90 -11.16
N ALA A 18 -17.07 -7.76 -11.04
CA ALA A 18 -16.44 -6.45 -11.12
C ALA A 18 -15.55 -6.12 -9.91
N ALA A 19 -15.90 -6.62 -8.72
CA ALA A 19 -15.09 -6.42 -7.50
C ALA A 19 -13.79 -7.23 -7.53
N PHE A 20 -13.80 -8.43 -8.11
CA PHE A 20 -12.57 -9.24 -8.29
C PHE A 20 -11.61 -8.61 -9.31
N ALA A 21 -12.11 -7.98 -10.37
CA ALA A 21 -11.28 -7.34 -11.39
C ALA A 21 -10.50 -6.12 -10.86
N GLN A 22 -11.02 -5.40 -9.86
CA GLN A 22 -10.34 -4.25 -9.26
C GLN A 22 -9.12 -4.65 -8.40
N ASN A 23 -9.11 -5.86 -7.85
CA ASN A 23 -8.08 -6.33 -6.92
C ASN A 23 -6.99 -7.18 -7.59
N THR A 24 -7.02 -7.34 -8.93
CA THR A 24 -6.07 -8.17 -9.65
C THR A 24 -5.28 -7.36 -10.69
N ILE A 25 -4.00 -7.71 -10.85
CA ILE A 25 -3.09 -7.13 -11.84
C ILE A 25 -2.53 -8.28 -12.70
N PRO A 26 -2.78 -8.32 -13.99
CA PRO A 26 -2.17 -9.31 -14.88
C PRO A 26 -0.64 -9.23 -14.86
N ALA A 27 0.03 -10.38 -14.62
CA ALA A 27 1.48 -10.46 -14.55
C ALA A 27 2.00 -11.79 -15.10
N THR A 28 3.30 -11.86 -15.36
CA THR A 28 3.93 -13.12 -15.81
C THR A 28 3.91 -14.14 -14.67
N GLY A 29 3.45 -15.35 -14.95
CA GLY A 29 3.33 -16.42 -13.95
C GLY A 29 1.99 -16.42 -13.19
N GLY A 30 1.02 -15.60 -13.61
CA GLY A 30 -0.33 -15.48 -13.04
C GLY A 30 -0.61 -14.09 -12.49
N ASP A 31 -1.87 -13.83 -12.19
CA ASP A 31 -2.29 -12.53 -11.66
C ASP A 31 -1.70 -12.24 -10.28
N ILE A 32 -1.41 -10.97 -10.03
CA ILE A 32 -1.14 -10.46 -8.69
C ILE A 32 -2.48 -10.10 -8.07
N THR A 33 -2.78 -10.67 -6.91
CA THR A 33 -3.98 -10.36 -6.13
C THR A 33 -3.64 -9.41 -4.99
N ILE A 34 -4.41 -8.33 -4.87
CA ILE A 34 -4.29 -7.31 -3.82
C ILE A 34 -5.46 -7.50 -2.86
N THR A 35 -5.19 -7.76 -1.60
CA THR A 35 -6.22 -7.85 -0.55
C THR A 35 -6.01 -6.71 0.45
N PRO A 36 -6.78 -5.61 0.35
CA PRO A 36 -6.76 -4.57 1.38
C PRO A 36 -7.33 -5.17 2.67
N ILE A 37 -6.66 -4.96 3.80
CA ILE A 37 -7.11 -5.44 5.11
C ILE A 37 -7.64 -4.26 5.90
N GLN A 38 -6.78 -3.31 6.22
CA GLN A 38 -7.20 -2.03 6.82
C GLN A 38 -6.06 -1.01 6.75
N HIS A 39 -6.37 0.24 6.43
CA HIS A 39 -5.49 1.40 6.51
C HIS A 39 -4.20 1.21 5.67
N ALA A 40 -3.04 0.89 6.30
CA ALA A 40 -1.79 0.56 5.60
C ALA A 40 -1.60 -0.96 5.40
N THR A 41 -2.39 -1.79 6.10
CA THR A 41 -2.23 -3.24 6.08
C THR A 41 -2.80 -3.84 4.80
N VAL A 42 -1.94 -4.49 4.01
CA VAL A 42 -2.33 -5.13 2.75
C VAL A 42 -1.61 -6.46 2.53
N GLN A 43 -2.31 -7.44 1.97
CA GLN A 43 -1.75 -8.71 1.52
C GLN A 43 -1.65 -8.70 0.00
N ILE A 44 -0.50 -9.15 -0.52
CA ILE A 44 -0.24 -9.32 -1.95
C ILE A 44 0.05 -10.79 -2.21
N GLU A 45 -0.59 -11.35 -3.24
CA GLU A 45 -0.38 -12.74 -3.64
C GLU A 45 0.05 -12.80 -5.10
N HIS A 46 1.05 -13.63 -5.40
CA HIS A 46 1.50 -13.90 -6.77
C HIS A 46 2.24 -15.23 -6.84
N ALA A 47 1.89 -16.06 -7.83
CA ALA A 47 2.57 -17.34 -8.13
C ALA A 47 2.80 -18.22 -6.88
N GLY A 48 1.79 -18.33 -6.01
CA GLY A 48 1.84 -19.11 -4.77
C GLY A 48 2.59 -18.45 -3.62
N LYS A 49 3.16 -17.26 -3.80
CA LYS A 49 3.83 -16.47 -2.77
C LYS A 49 2.87 -15.44 -2.17
N VAL A 50 2.94 -15.27 -0.84
CA VAL A 50 2.17 -14.28 -0.08
C VAL A 50 3.11 -13.28 0.56
N ILE A 51 2.86 -11.99 0.36
CA ILE A 51 3.60 -10.87 0.94
C ILE A 51 2.64 -10.06 1.80
N GLN A 52 3.03 -9.80 3.04
CA GLN A 52 2.29 -8.96 3.97
C GLN A 52 2.99 -7.62 4.11
N VAL A 53 2.26 -6.52 3.99
CA VAL A 53 2.79 -5.16 4.17
C VAL A 53 2.08 -4.53 5.35
N ASP A 54 2.86 -4.00 6.29
CA ASP A 54 2.40 -3.33 7.52
C ASP A 54 1.27 -4.08 8.24
N PRO A 55 1.48 -5.33 8.68
CA PRO A 55 0.43 -6.14 9.29
C PRO A 55 0.13 -5.69 10.72
N ALA A 56 -0.42 -4.49 10.88
CA ALA A 56 -0.67 -3.85 12.17
C ALA A 56 -2.15 -3.65 12.47
N GLN A 57 -2.99 -3.50 11.44
CA GLN A 57 -4.39 -3.16 11.63
C GLN A 57 -5.34 -4.12 10.91
N GLY A 58 -6.60 -4.11 11.35
CA GLY A 58 -7.69 -4.89 10.76
C GLY A 58 -7.77 -6.33 11.25
N ASP A 59 -8.69 -7.07 10.66
CA ASP A 59 -8.89 -8.49 11.00
C ASP A 59 -7.87 -9.37 10.27
N LEU A 60 -6.75 -9.60 10.94
CA LEU A 60 -5.68 -10.48 10.45
C LEU A 60 -6.03 -11.99 10.57
N SER A 61 -7.21 -12.37 11.09
CA SER A 61 -7.57 -13.78 11.22
C SER A 61 -7.80 -14.48 9.88
N LYS A 62 -8.13 -13.70 8.84
CA LYS A 62 -8.36 -14.15 7.47
C LYS A 62 -7.13 -13.99 6.57
N ALA A 63 -6.06 -13.34 7.06
CA ALA A 63 -4.84 -13.18 6.30
C ALA A 63 -4.14 -14.51 6.09
N LYS A 64 -3.62 -14.73 4.89
CA LYS A 64 -2.84 -15.93 4.57
C LYS A 64 -1.43 -15.81 5.18
N PRO A 65 -0.83 -16.93 5.62
CA PRO A 65 0.56 -16.90 6.10
C PRO A 65 1.52 -16.36 5.03
N GLY A 66 2.27 -15.31 5.38
CA GLY A 66 3.19 -14.61 4.48
C GLY A 66 4.55 -15.30 4.34
N ASP A 67 5.03 -15.38 3.11
CA ASP A 67 6.40 -15.81 2.76
C ASP A 67 7.40 -14.66 2.97
N LEU A 68 6.91 -13.45 3.08
CA LEU A 68 7.67 -12.22 3.28
C LEU A 68 6.78 -11.20 4.00
N VAL A 69 7.35 -10.46 4.95
CA VAL A 69 6.69 -9.33 5.60
C VAL A 69 7.51 -8.07 5.35
N LEU A 70 6.87 -6.97 4.96
CA LEU A 70 7.47 -5.64 4.82
C LEU A 70 6.88 -4.73 5.90
N VAL A 71 7.72 -3.96 6.58
CA VAL A 71 7.30 -2.94 7.55
C VAL A 71 7.90 -1.60 7.15
N THR A 72 7.05 -0.58 6.99
CA THR A 72 7.46 0.72 6.45
C THR A 72 7.91 1.69 7.53
N ASP A 73 7.25 1.75 8.69
CA ASP A 73 7.50 2.74 9.74
C ASP A 73 7.36 2.16 11.17
N ILE A 74 7.78 2.96 12.15
CA ILE A 74 7.75 2.62 13.59
C ILE A 74 6.38 2.84 14.24
N HIS A 75 5.47 3.57 13.62
CA HIS A 75 4.16 3.89 14.18
C HIS A 75 3.26 2.65 14.29
N GLY A 76 2.34 2.66 15.27
CA GLY A 76 1.53 1.49 15.60
C GLY A 76 0.49 1.08 14.57
N ASP A 77 0.24 1.89 13.55
CA ASP A 77 -0.61 1.57 12.40
C ASP A 77 0.17 0.89 11.24
N HIS A 78 1.50 0.83 11.33
CA HIS A 78 2.41 0.09 10.44
C HIS A 78 3.11 -1.08 11.14
N LEU A 79 3.36 -0.96 12.44
CA LEU A 79 4.17 -1.90 13.21
C LEU A 79 3.38 -2.54 14.35
N SER A 80 3.18 -3.85 14.27
CA SER A 80 2.71 -4.70 15.36
C SER A 80 3.52 -6.00 15.40
N PRO A 81 4.35 -6.24 16.43
CA PRO A 81 5.02 -7.52 16.61
C PRO A 81 4.05 -8.71 16.64
N GLU A 82 2.87 -8.53 17.28
CA GLU A 82 1.81 -9.53 17.34
C GLU A 82 1.18 -9.75 15.97
N GLY A 83 0.95 -8.69 15.20
CA GLY A 83 0.44 -8.76 13.83
C GLY A 83 1.42 -9.49 12.92
N ILE A 84 2.71 -9.15 12.99
CA ILE A 84 3.78 -9.85 12.27
C ILE A 84 3.78 -11.35 12.61
N ALA A 85 3.77 -11.70 13.91
CA ALA A 85 3.76 -13.09 14.34
C ALA A 85 2.54 -13.86 13.84
N LYS A 86 1.37 -13.20 13.78
CA LYS A 86 0.10 -13.80 13.33
C LYS A 86 0.09 -14.16 11.86
N VAL A 87 0.67 -13.30 11.01
CA VAL A 87 0.59 -13.47 9.54
C VAL A 87 1.85 -14.05 8.92
N ARG A 88 2.92 -14.25 9.66
CA ARG A 88 4.20 -14.69 9.15
C ARG A 88 4.32 -16.21 9.15
N LYS A 89 4.74 -16.83 8.05
CA LYS A 89 5.18 -18.23 8.07
C LYS A 89 6.44 -18.39 8.94
N SER A 90 6.59 -19.55 9.57
CA SER A 90 7.80 -19.87 10.32
C SER A 90 9.04 -19.72 9.41
N GLY A 91 10.03 -18.94 9.85
CA GLY A 91 11.26 -18.70 9.10
C GLY A 91 11.15 -17.74 7.92
N ALA A 92 9.98 -17.19 7.61
CA ALA A 92 9.84 -16.16 6.58
C ALA A 92 10.57 -14.86 7.01
N PRO A 93 11.30 -14.17 6.12
CA PRO A 93 11.99 -12.94 6.46
C PRO A 93 11.03 -11.78 6.70
N VAL A 94 11.46 -10.85 7.58
CA VAL A 94 10.81 -9.53 7.76
C VAL A 94 11.78 -8.46 7.30
N VAL A 95 11.38 -7.65 6.33
CA VAL A 95 12.14 -6.50 5.84
C VAL A 95 11.66 -5.25 6.54
N MET A 96 12.58 -4.45 7.06
CA MET A 96 12.25 -3.24 7.81
C MET A 96 13.40 -2.22 7.79
N PRO A 97 13.14 -0.92 8.07
CA PRO A 97 14.20 0.06 8.32
C PRO A 97 14.85 -0.16 9.70
N ALA A 98 16.06 0.38 9.89
CA ALA A 98 16.82 0.22 11.14
C ALA A 98 16.06 0.73 12.39
N ALA A 99 15.27 1.80 12.26
CA ALA A 99 14.48 2.32 13.37
C ALA A 99 13.41 1.32 13.83
N VAL A 100 12.77 0.62 12.90
CA VAL A 100 11.80 -0.46 13.22
C VAL A 100 12.52 -1.62 13.90
N GLN A 101 13.68 -2.07 13.36
CA GLN A 101 14.47 -3.13 13.98
C GLN A 101 14.82 -2.81 15.44
N THR A 102 15.24 -1.59 15.71
CA THR A 102 15.55 -1.13 17.07
C THR A 102 14.32 -1.23 17.98
N GLN A 103 13.15 -0.81 17.52
CA GLN A 103 11.92 -0.81 18.30
C GLN A 103 11.39 -2.21 18.60
N VAL A 104 11.62 -3.18 17.71
CA VAL A 104 11.14 -4.56 17.86
C VAL A 104 12.21 -5.52 18.39
N ALA A 105 13.34 -5.00 18.84
CA ALA A 105 14.43 -5.85 19.35
C ALA A 105 13.92 -6.83 20.41
N GLY A 106 14.16 -8.12 20.18
CA GLY A 106 13.69 -9.22 21.03
C GLY A 106 12.19 -9.57 20.91
N LYS A 107 11.39 -8.82 20.12
CA LYS A 107 9.96 -9.06 19.93
C LYS A 107 9.61 -9.73 18.61
N VAL A 108 10.43 -9.53 17.59
CA VAL A 108 10.28 -10.16 16.28
C VAL A 108 11.41 -11.14 16.06
N ALA A 109 11.09 -12.40 15.78
CA ALA A 109 12.08 -13.44 15.55
C ALA A 109 12.81 -13.24 14.19
N ALA A 110 14.06 -13.71 14.10
CA ALA A 110 14.81 -13.79 12.84
C ALA A 110 14.14 -14.77 11.83
N PRO A 111 14.42 -14.67 10.53
CA PRO A 111 15.33 -13.70 9.91
C PRO A 111 14.73 -12.30 9.74
N ILE A 112 15.53 -11.26 9.99
CA ILE A 112 15.21 -9.86 9.78
C ILE A 112 16.21 -9.29 8.77
N GLU A 113 15.70 -8.67 7.72
CA GLU A 113 16.49 -7.96 6.72
C GLU A 113 16.30 -6.44 6.89
N VAL A 114 17.36 -5.76 7.32
CA VAL A 114 17.36 -4.30 7.44
C VAL A 114 17.72 -3.69 6.10
N MET A 115 16.92 -2.70 5.67
CA MET A 115 17.20 -1.92 4.47
C MET A 115 17.22 -0.44 4.79
N ALA A 116 18.26 0.26 4.33
CA ALA A 116 18.32 1.71 4.33
C ALA A 116 17.67 2.30 3.06
N ASN A 117 17.27 3.59 3.14
CA ASN A 117 16.75 4.30 1.98
C ASN A 117 17.72 4.21 0.78
N GLY A 118 17.24 3.86 -0.40
CA GLY A 118 18.01 3.71 -1.63
C GLY A 118 18.65 2.34 -1.84
N GLU A 119 18.59 1.44 -0.87
CA GLU A 119 19.07 0.07 -1.03
C GLU A 119 18.13 -0.78 -1.88
N SER A 120 18.72 -1.76 -2.58
CA SER A 120 18.00 -2.78 -3.33
C SER A 120 18.51 -4.16 -2.93
N LYS A 121 17.60 -5.08 -2.61
CA LYS A 121 17.89 -6.47 -2.22
C LYS A 121 16.89 -7.43 -2.87
N THR A 122 17.27 -8.70 -2.98
CA THR A 122 16.32 -9.77 -3.28
C THR A 122 16.11 -10.59 -2.01
N VAL A 123 14.90 -10.57 -1.46
CA VAL A 123 14.55 -11.28 -0.22
C VAL A 123 13.42 -12.27 -0.51
N ALA A 124 13.55 -13.52 -0.08
CA ALA A 124 12.62 -14.60 -0.41
C ALA A 124 12.29 -14.73 -1.91
N GLY A 125 13.25 -14.38 -2.79
CA GLY A 125 13.09 -14.38 -4.24
C GLY A 125 12.26 -13.19 -4.79
N VAL A 126 12.00 -12.16 -3.98
CA VAL A 126 11.33 -10.93 -4.37
C VAL A 126 12.36 -9.80 -4.45
N PRO A 127 12.59 -9.17 -5.61
CA PRO A 127 13.36 -7.93 -5.71
C PRO A 127 12.63 -6.80 -4.99
N ILE A 128 13.35 -6.09 -4.10
CA ILE A 128 12.83 -5.00 -3.25
C ILE A 128 13.76 -3.82 -3.36
N GLU A 129 13.20 -2.62 -3.55
CA GLU A 129 13.92 -1.34 -3.49
C GLU A 129 13.34 -0.52 -2.33
N ALA A 130 14.17 -0.04 -1.43
CA ALA A 130 13.76 0.84 -0.34
C ALA A 130 13.78 2.30 -0.80
N VAL A 131 12.62 2.93 -0.81
CA VAL A 131 12.43 4.33 -1.22
C VAL A 131 12.37 5.23 0.01
N PRO A 132 13.02 6.39 0.03
CA PRO A 132 12.87 7.34 1.13
C PRO A 132 11.40 7.69 1.40
N MET A 133 11.01 7.62 2.67
CA MET A 133 9.67 7.91 3.19
C MET A 133 9.82 8.95 4.30
N TYR A 134 9.32 10.19 4.08
CA TYR A 134 9.44 11.27 5.07
C TYR A 134 8.52 12.46 4.78
N ASN A 135 8.37 13.36 5.79
CA ASN A 135 7.70 14.64 5.60
C ASN A 135 8.71 15.73 5.19
N LEU A 136 8.23 16.66 4.36
CA LEU A 136 8.96 17.88 3.98
C LEU A 136 8.64 19.02 4.94
N THR A 137 7.37 19.13 5.35
CA THR A 137 6.86 20.28 6.11
C THR A 137 5.96 19.89 7.27
N ARG A 138 5.21 18.78 7.18
CA ARG A 138 4.20 18.39 8.17
C ARG A 138 4.82 17.76 9.41
N GLY A 139 4.40 18.26 10.57
CA GLY A 139 4.88 17.78 11.85
C GLY A 139 4.02 18.26 13.03
N PRO A 140 4.30 17.78 14.24
CA PRO A 140 3.51 18.11 15.44
C PRO A 140 3.72 19.54 15.93
N ALA A 141 4.85 20.17 15.56
CA ALA A 141 5.19 21.55 15.92
C ALA A 141 6.16 22.15 14.88
N ALA A 142 6.36 23.46 14.94
CA ALA A 142 7.31 24.16 14.08
C ALA A 142 8.72 23.55 14.19
N GLY A 143 9.32 23.21 13.04
CA GLY A 143 10.66 22.60 12.97
C GLY A 143 10.72 21.12 13.33
N GLN A 144 9.59 20.48 13.64
CA GLN A 144 9.49 19.03 13.85
C GLN A 144 8.71 18.37 12.72
N LEU A 145 9.09 17.17 12.34
CA LEU A 145 8.42 16.39 11.31
C LEU A 145 7.79 15.13 11.93
N PHE A 146 6.61 14.73 11.44
CA PHE A 146 6.00 13.46 11.84
C PHE A 146 6.89 12.29 11.45
N HIS A 147 7.46 12.33 10.22
CA HIS A 147 8.33 11.30 9.68
C HIS A 147 9.63 11.96 9.20
N THR A 148 10.74 11.63 9.85
CA THR A 148 12.06 12.16 9.48
C THR A 148 12.70 11.28 8.41
N LYS A 149 13.49 11.88 7.50
CA LYS A 149 14.21 11.14 6.45
C LYS A 149 15.14 10.10 7.06
N GLY A 150 15.13 8.88 6.52
CA GLY A 150 15.94 7.75 6.99
C GLY A 150 15.32 6.93 8.12
N ARG A 151 14.20 7.38 8.72
CA ARG A 151 13.50 6.61 9.75
C ARG A 151 12.69 5.46 9.17
N GLY A 152 11.95 5.70 8.10
CA GLY A 152 11.07 4.75 7.44
C GLY A 152 11.47 4.48 6.00
N ASN A 153 10.86 3.46 5.40
CA ASN A 153 10.98 3.09 4.01
C ASN A 153 9.61 2.98 3.35
N GLY A 154 9.43 3.61 2.19
CA GLY A 154 8.55 3.03 1.18
C GLY A 154 9.26 1.86 0.48
N TYR A 155 8.51 0.99 -0.19
CA TYR A 155 9.08 -0.15 -0.90
C TYR A 155 8.55 -0.26 -2.32
N VAL A 156 9.44 -0.51 -3.28
CA VAL A 156 9.05 -1.03 -4.60
C VAL A 156 9.38 -2.52 -4.62
N ILE A 157 8.38 -3.38 -4.85
CA ILE A 157 8.59 -4.80 -5.07
C ILE A 157 8.32 -5.17 -6.51
N THR A 158 9.04 -6.16 -7.04
CA THR A 158 8.82 -6.67 -8.40
C THR A 158 8.27 -8.08 -8.37
N LEU A 159 7.07 -8.27 -8.94
CA LEU A 159 6.38 -9.55 -9.03
C LEU A 159 5.90 -9.77 -10.47
N GLY A 160 6.24 -10.89 -11.10
CA GLY A 160 5.80 -11.21 -12.46
C GLY A 160 6.07 -10.10 -13.49
N GLY A 161 7.17 -9.36 -13.34
CA GLY A 161 7.55 -8.23 -14.17
C GLY A 161 6.77 -6.93 -13.89
N LYS A 162 5.93 -6.89 -12.85
CA LYS A 162 5.21 -5.69 -12.38
C LYS A 162 5.89 -5.08 -11.18
N ARG A 163 6.02 -3.75 -11.16
CA ARG A 163 6.60 -2.96 -10.08
C ARG A 163 5.49 -2.34 -9.24
N LEU A 164 5.37 -2.76 -7.97
CA LEU A 164 4.38 -2.28 -7.02
C LEU A 164 5.07 -1.41 -5.98
N TYR A 165 4.67 -0.15 -5.87
CA TYR A 165 5.20 0.81 -4.92
C TYR A 165 4.24 1.01 -3.74
N PHE A 166 4.72 0.78 -2.53
CA PHE A 166 4.05 1.10 -1.26
C PHE A 166 4.74 2.31 -0.66
N ALA A 167 4.05 3.43 -0.57
CA ALA A 167 4.68 4.70 -0.19
C ALA A 167 5.04 4.80 1.29
N GLY A 168 4.28 4.12 2.18
CA GLY A 168 4.34 4.37 3.62
C GLY A 168 3.85 5.78 3.96
N ASP A 169 4.22 6.30 5.12
CA ASP A 169 3.80 7.62 5.60
C ASP A 169 4.73 8.73 5.13
N THR A 170 4.39 9.35 4.02
CA THR A 170 5.24 10.32 3.35
C THR A 170 4.46 11.52 2.81
N GLU A 171 5.15 12.65 2.65
CA GLU A 171 4.77 13.68 1.69
C GLU A 171 5.37 13.37 0.31
N CYS A 172 5.04 14.18 -0.71
CA CYS A 172 5.54 14.02 -2.07
C CYS A 172 7.01 14.44 -2.18
N VAL A 173 7.90 13.60 -1.71
CA VAL A 173 9.35 13.87 -1.70
C VAL A 173 9.97 13.74 -3.09
N PRO A 174 11.14 14.36 -3.35
CA PRO A 174 11.81 14.31 -4.67
C PRO A 174 12.08 12.89 -5.17
N GLU A 175 12.41 11.98 -4.26
CA GLU A 175 12.72 10.58 -4.57
C GLU A 175 11.50 9.84 -5.13
N ILE A 176 10.30 10.13 -4.63
CA ILE A 176 9.04 9.57 -5.16
C ILE A 176 8.78 10.10 -6.58
N LYS A 177 8.95 11.41 -6.78
CA LYS A 177 8.80 12.03 -8.11
C LYS A 177 9.77 11.47 -9.15
N ALA A 178 10.91 10.97 -8.70
CA ALA A 178 11.94 10.38 -9.57
C ALA A 178 11.70 8.90 -9.92
N LEU A 179 10.72 8.23 -9.30
CA LEU A 179 10.38 6.85 -9.58
C LEU A 179 10.04 6.64 -11.07
N LYS A 180 10.41 5.47 -11.61
CA LYS A 180 10.17 5.12 -13.01
C LYS A 180 9.56 3.73 -13.13
N ASN A 181 8.76 3.55 -14.19
CA ASN A 181 8.20 2.26 -14.56
C ASN A 181 7.40 1.59 -13.44
N ILE A 182 6.65 2.37 -12.66
CA ILE A 182 5.76 1.84 -11.63
C ILE A 182 4.44 1.39 -12.29
N ASP A 183 4.08 0.13 -12.07
CA ASP A 183 2.80 -0.40 -12.56
C ASP A 183 1.66 -0.07 -11.60
N VAL A 184 1.90 -0.20 -10.29
CA VAL A 184 0.90 0.09 -9.24
C VAL A 184 1.54 0.90 -8.13
N ALA A 185 0.88 1.99 -7.70
CA ALA A 185 1.34 2.80 -6.58
C ALA A 185 0.26 2.90 -5.50
N PHE A 186 0.59 2.51 -4.28
CA PHE A 186 -0.23 2.73 -3.08
C PHE A 186 0.17 4.05 -2.45
N MET A 187 -0.74 5.04 -2.46
CA MET A 187 -0.45 6.42 -2.05
C MET A 187 -1.24 6.81 -0.80
N PRO A 188 -0.56 7.28 0.26
CA PRO A 188 -1.22 7.72 1.47
C PRO A 188 -1.86 9.11 1.27
N MET A 189 -2.98 9.33 1.95
CA MET A 189 -3.62 10.64 2.03
C MET A 189 -4.33 10.82 3.37
N ASN A 190 -3.56 10.86 4.46
CA ASN A 190 -4.05 10.98 5.84
C ASN A 190 -3.50 12.24 6.52
N LEU A 191 -4.26 13.33 6.49
CA LEU A 191 -3.91 14.55 7.23
C LEU A 191 -4.12 14.37 8.74
N PRO A 192 -3.25 14.98 9.56
CA PRO A 192 -2.16 15.89 9.21
C PRO A 192 -0.82 15.19 8.88
N TYR A 193 -0.77 13.86 8.87
CA TYR A 193 0.47 13.06 8.90
C TYR A 193 1.15 12.95 7.54
N THR A 194 0.38 12.84 6.45
CA THR A 194 0.89 12.62 5.09
C THR A 194 0.46 13.75 4.15
N MET A 195 -0.35 13.51 3.15
CA MET A 195 -0.78 14.45 2.11
C MET A 195 -2.30 14.58 2.05
N PRO A 196 -2.86 15.72 1.63
CA PRO A 196 -4.26 15.76 1.19
C PRO A 196 -4.41 15.04 -0.17
N PRO A 197 -5.63 14.65 -0.56
CA PRO A 197 -5.88 13.98 -1.84
C PRO A 197 -5.34 14.74 -3.07
N SER A 198 -5.42 16.07 -3.09
CA SER A 198 -4.91 16.91 -4.18
C SER A 198 -3.39 16.83 -4.34
N GLU A 199 -2.64 16.88 -3.23
CA GLU A 199 -1.17 16.76 -3.26
C GLU A 199 -0.73 15.35 -3.64
N ALA A 200 -1.42 14.31 -3.14
CA ALA A 200 -1.17 12.93 -3.54
C ALA A 200 -1.40 12.74 -5.05
N ALA A 201 -2.42 13.35 -5.62
CA ALA A 201 -2.68 13.33 -7.06
C ALA A 201 -1.57 14.01 -7.87
N GLU A 202 -1.10 15.19 -7.45
CA GLU A 202 0.03 15.87 -8.11
C GLU A 202 1.33 15.04 -8.01
N CYS A 203 1.54 14.36 -6.90
CA CYS A 203 2.64 13.44 -6.73
C CYS A 203 2.58 12.29 -7.74
N VAL A 204 1.42 11.65 -7.85
CA VAL A 204 1.18 10.55 -8.80
C VAL A 204 1.38 10.99 -10.24
N LYS A 205 0.93 12.20 -10.62
CA LYS A 205 1.17 12.77 -11.95
C LYS A 205 2.67 12.96 -12.27
N ALA A 206 3.51 13.19 -11.26
CA ALA A 206 4.94 13.41 -11.46
C ALA A 206 5.68 12.13 -11.90
N PHE A 207 5.40 10.97 -11.28
CA PHE A 207 6.07 9.70 -11.61
C PHE A 207 5.24 8.75 -12.48
N LYS A 208 3.97 9.07 -12.73
CA LYS A 208 3.06 8.44 -13.70
C LYS A 208 3.01 6.91 -13.62
N PRO A 209 2.54 6.33 -12.49
CA PRO A 209 2.27 4.90 -12.44
C PRO A 209 1.12 4.56 -13.40
N LYS A 210 0.96 3.30 -13.80
CA LYS A 210 -0.21 2.87 -14.59
C LYS A 210 -1.49 2.88 -13.77
N ILE A 211 -1.39 2.43 -12.50
CA ILE A 211 -2.50 2.35 -11.56
C ILE A 211 -2.10 3.04 -10.26
N ALA A 212 -2.97 3.90 -9.74
CA ALA A 212 -2.84 4.53 -8.44
C ALA A 212 -3.96 4.03 -7.51
N ILE A 213 -3.58 3.55 -6.34
CA ILE A 213 -4.48 3.03 -5.31
C ILE A 213 -4.35 3.92 -4.07
N PRO A 214 -5.38 4.70 -3.73
CA PRO A 214 -5.39 5.41 -2.46
C PRO A 214 -5.48 4.39 -1.32
N TYR A 215 -4.61 4.53 -0.33
CA TYR A 215 -4.64 3.76 0.91
C TYR A 215 -4.29 4.69 2.06
N HIS A 216 -4.38 4.27 3.31
CA HIS A 216 -4.03 5.11 4.45
C HIS A 216 -4.71 6.49 4.36
N PHE A 217 -6.06 6.50 4.14
CA PHE A 217 -6.81 7.75 3.87
C PHE A 217 -7.93 8.02 4.86
N GLN A 218 -7.89 7.45 6.06
CA GLN A 218 -8.96 7.59 7.05
C GLN A 218 -9.43 9.05 7.18
N GLY A 219 -10.72 9.28 6.96
CA GLY A 219 -11.33 10.61 7.04
C GLY A 219 -11.11 11.51 5.82
N GLN A 220 -10.33 11.11 4.81
CA GLN A 220 -10.14 11.86 3.57
C GLN A 220 -11.06 11.36 2.45
N LYS A 221 -11.39 12.25 1.51
CA LYS A 221 -12.28 11.96 0.38
C LYS A 221 -11.47 11.47 -0.81
N THR A 222 -11.58 10.18 -1.12
CA THR A 222 -10.91 9.60 -2.30
C THR A 222 -11.42 10.15 -3.61
N GLU A 223 -12.67 10.66 -3.66
CA GLU A 223 -13.28 11.27 -4.83
C GLU A 223 -12.52 12.53 -5.31
N GLU A 224 -11.87 13.25 -4.39
CA GLU A 224 -11.00 14.40 -4.74
C GLU A 224 -9.74 13.93 -5.47
N PHE A 225 -9.15 12.82 -5.05
CA PHE A 225 -8.01 12.20 -5.70
C PHE A 225 -8.38 11.66 -7.10
N GLU A 226 -9.51 10.96 -7.22
CA GLU A 226 -10.02 10.47 -8.51
C GLU A 226 -10.29 11.62 -9.48
N ALA A 227 -10.98 12.68 -9.02
CA ALA A 227 -11.28 13.86 -9.84
C ALA A 227 -10.00 14.56 -10.32
N ALA A 228 -8.99 14.69 -9.45
CA ALA A 228 -7.72 15.34 -9.80
C ALA A 228 -6.91 14.52 -10.82
N LEU A 229 -7.07 13.19 -10.90
CA LEU A 229 -6.39 12.32 -11.86
C LEU A 229 -7.19 12.06 -13.14
N LYS A 230 -8.42 12.57 -13.25
CA LYS A 230 -9.25 12.41 -14.46
C LYS A 230 -8.52 12.97 -15.68
N GLY A 231 -8.44 12.16 -16.74
CA GLY A 231 -7.76 12.54 -17.99
C GLY A 231 -6.23 12.49 -17.96
N SER A 232 -5.61 12.10 -16.85
CA SER A 232 -4.15 11.96 -16.74
C SER A 232 -3.57 10.72 -17.44
N GLY A 233 -4.42 9.76 -17.82
CA GLY A 233 -3.99 8.44 -18.32
C GLY A 233 -3.61 7.45 -17.21
N ILE A 234 -3.78 7.82 -15.94
CA ILE A 234 -3.53 6.97 -14.78
C ILE A 234 -4.87 6.37 -14.33
N GLU A 235 -4.92 5.04 -14.23
CA GLU A 235 -6.10 4.36 -13.67
C GLU A 235 -6.12 4.52 -12.16
N VAL A 236 -7.26 4.95 -11.59
CA VAL A 236 -7.46 5.00 -10.13
C VAL A 236 -8.33 3.83 -9.70
N ARG A 237 -7.90 3.09 -8.70
CA ARG A 237 -8.65 1.99 -8.07
C ARG A 237 -8.84 2.26 -6.60
N VAL A 238 -10.07 2.59 -6.18
CA VAL A 238 -10.41 2.73 -4.75
C VAL A 238 -10.85 1.37 -4.22
N LEU A 239 -10.01 0.78 -3.38
CA LEU A 239 -10.30 -0.52 -2.76
C LEU A 239 -10.98 -0.33 -1.40
N ASN A 240 -11.61 -1.40 -0.86
CA ASN A 240 -12.30 -1.34 0.42
C ASN A 240 -11.32 -1.51 1.59
N TRP A 241 -10.68 -0.41 2.01
CA TRP A 241 -9.73 -0.36 3.13
C TRP A 241 -10.38 -0.30 4.51
N TYR A 242 -11.67 0.05 4.58
CA TYR A 242 -12.40 0.25 5.84
C TYR A 242 -13.73 -0.50 5.77
N PRO A 243 -13.70 -1.86 5.76
CA PRO A 243 -14.91 -2.66 5.73
C PRO A 243 -15.74 -2.40 7.01
N LYS A 244 -17.05 -2.27 6.83
CA LYS A 244 -18.02 -2.11 7.95
C LYS A 244 -18.32 -3.43 8.62
#